data_162aab1564a9bd8f33017e0ec76b059c
#
_entry.id   162aab1564a9bd8f33017e0ec76b059c
#
_cell.length_a   1.000
_cell.length_b   1.000
_cell.length_c   1.000
_cell.angle_alpha   90.00
_cell.angle_beta   90.00
_cell.angle_gamma   90.00
#
_symmetry.space_group_name_H-M   'P 1'
#
loop_
_entity.id
_entity.type
_entity.pdbx_description
1 polymer ?
#
loop_
_entity_poly.entity_id
_entity_poly.type
_entity_poly.pdbx_seq_one_letter_code
_entity_poly.pdbx_strand_id
1 'polypeptide(L)'
;RPAPAERRPTALDVACGAGREAVFLAARGFEVEARDHAPEALERARALARREGVTLRAVPCDLESPDLPPPERSFDLVVCFRFLHRPLLPWIERAVAPGGWLVYETYRAGQERFGKPRRAQFLLQPGELAGAFPSLETVLCEEPDPPGGPVTARLLARRPAG
;
A
#
# COMPACT_ATOMS: atom_id res chain seq x y z
N ARG A 1 -3.83 15.84 -35.98
CA ARG A 1 -3.01 15.96 -34.75
C ARG A 1 -3.06 14.61 -34.06
N PRO A 2 -1.93 13.97 -33.73
CA PRO A 2 -1.97 12.81 -32.85
C PRO A 2 -2.60 13.19 -31.52
N ALA A 3 -3.48 12.35 -30.98
CA ALA A 3 -4.01 12.53 -29.64
C ALA A 3 -2.85 12.65 -28.64
N PRO A 4 -2.92 13.53 -27.64
CA PRO A 4 -1.89 13.56 -26.61
C PRO A 4 -1.75 12.16 -26.03
N ALA A 5 -0.52 11.68 -25.93
CA ALA A 5 -0.26 10.40 -25.31
C ALA A 5 -0.89 10.40 -23.91
N GLU A 6 -1.84 9.50 -23.67
CA GLU A 6 -2.49 9.40 -22.36
C GLU A 6 -1.41 9.17 -21.31
N ARG A 7 -1.41 9.99 -20.27
CA ARG A 7 -0.48 9.86 -19.14
C ARG A 7 -0.69 8.47 -18.51
N ARG A 8 0.40 7.72 -18.35
CA ARG A 8 0.35 6.46 -17.63
C ARG A 8 -0.09 6.72 -16.18
N PRO A 9 -1.00 5.92 -15.63
CA PRO A 9 -1.40 6.05 -14.23
C PRO A 9 -0.22 5.72 -13.32
N THR A 10 -0.13 6.43 -12.20
CA THR A 10 0.94 6.25 -11.22
C THR A 10 0.47 5.41 -10.04
N ALA A 11 1.36 4.57 -9.50
CA ALA A 11 1.08 3.80 -8.31
C ALA A 11 2.23 3.86 -7.29
N LEU A 12 1.88 3.85 -6.02
CA LEU A 12 2.80 3.74 -4.89
C LEU A 12 2.53 2.43 -4.14
N ASP A 13 3.56 1.62 -3.99
CA ASP A 13 3.54 0.43 -3.12
C ASP A 13 4.29 0.74 -1.82
N VAL A 14 3.54 0.87 -0.73
CA VAL A 14 4.03 1.24 0.60
C VAL A 14 4.46 -0.01 1.34
N ALA A 15 5.71 -0.06 1.80
CA ALA A 15 6.32 -1.25 2.40
C ALA A 15 6.25 -2.46 1.45
N CYS A 16 6.84 -2.29 0.28
CA CYS A 16 6.68 -3.18 -0.86
C CYS A 16 7.27 -4.59 -0.68
N GLY A 17 8.15 -4.79 0.30
CA GLY A 17 8.83 -6.05 0.50
C GLY A 17 9.53 -6.54 -0.78
N ALA A 18 9.29 -7.77 -1.19
CA ALA A 18 9.88 -8.36 -2.41
C ALA A 18 9.22 -7.87 -3.71
N GLY A 19 8.27 -6.92 -3.66
CA GLY A 19 7.75 -6.20 -4.80
C GLY A 19 6.68 -6.92 -5.62
N ARG A 20 5.98 -7.90 -5.06
CA ARG A 20 4.95 -8.67 -5.81
C ARG A 20 3.83 -7.77 -6.32
N GLU A 21 3.29 -6.93 -5.45
CA GLU A 21 2.23 -5.98 -5.78
C GLU A 21 2.74 -4.91 -6.76
N ALA A 22 3.94 -4.37 -6.52
CA ALA A 22 4.57 -3.39 -7.40
C ALA A 22 4.77 -3.93 -8.82
N VAL A 23 5.30 -5.13 -8.96
CA VAL A 23 5.50 -5.79 -10.27
C VAL A 23 4.16 -6.11 -10.94
N PHE A 24 3.17 -6.57 -10.18
CA PHE A 24 1.82 -6.79 -10.68
C PHE A 24 1.20 -5.53 -11.28
N LEU A 25 1.34 -4.39 -10.60
CA LEU A 25 0.83 -3.10 -11.09
C LEU A 25 1.61 -2.60 -12.30
N ALA A 26 2.94 -2.72 -12.29
CA ALA A 26 3.78 -2.35 -13.43
C ALA A 26 3.43 -3.15 -14.69
N ALA A 27 3.15 -4.46 -14.54
CA ALA A 27 2.70 -5.31 -15.65
C ALA A 27 1.33 -4.91 -16.22
N ARG A 28 0.55 -4.12 -15.46
CA ARG A 28 -0.76 -3.57 -15.88
C ARG A 28 -0.68 -2.13 -16.38
N GLY A 29 0.52 -1.62 -16.60
CA GLY A 29 0.73 -0.33 -17.24
C GLY A 29 0.89 0.84 -16.28
N PHE A 30 0.90 0.62 -14.96
CA PHE A 30 1.21 1.67 -14.00
C PHE A 30 2.70 2.06 -14.05
N GLU A 31 2.97 3.34 -13.85
CA GLU A 31 4.29 3.82 -13.43
C GLU A 31 4.39 3.64 -11.92
N VAL A 32 5.20 2.68 -11.46
CA VAL A 32 5.21 2.25 -10.06
C VAL A 32 6.42 2.76 -9.31
N GLU A 33 6.18 3.36 -8.14
CA GLU A 33 7.17 3.61 -7.11
C GLU A 33 6.94 2.62 -5.96
N ALA A 34 7.99 1.90 -5.58
CA ALA A 34 7.97 0.91 -4.50
C ALA A 34 8.91 1.35 -3.38
N ARG A 35 8.39 1.53 -2.17
CA ARG A 35 9.16 1.98 -1.01
C ARG A 35 9.29 0.89 0.04
N ASP A 36 10.50 0.70 0.54
CA ASP A 36 10.82 -0.17 1.68
C ASP A 36 12.13 0.29 2.32
N HIS A 37 12.32 -0.04 3.60
CA HIS A 37 13.57 0.30 4.29
C HIS A 37 14.65 -0.77 4.09
N ALA A 38 14.27 -2.02 3.79
CA ALA A 38 15.19 -3.15 3.68
C ALA A 38 15.85 -3.21 2.30
N PRO A 39 17.18 -3.00 2.20
CA PRO A 39 17.89 -3.06 0.91
C PRO A 39 17.71 -4.40 0.20
N GLU A 40 17.68 -5.50 0.95
CA GLU A 40 17.50 -6.85 0.39
C GLU A 40 16.09 -7.05 -0.19
N ALA A 41 15.07 -6.42 0.40
CA ALA A 41 13.72 -6.44 -0.13
C ALA A 41 13.65 -5.69 -1.47
N LEU A 42 14.23 -4.50 -1.53
CA LEU A 42 14.30 -3.69 -2.76
C LEU A 42 15.09 -4.40 -3.86
N GLU A 43 16.18 -5.09 -3.54
CA GLU A 43 16.93 -5.86 -4.54
C GLU A 43 16.11 -7.04 -5.08
N ARG A 44 15.37 -7.73 -4.21
CA ARG A 44 14.42 -8.77 -4.67
C ARG A 44 13.32 -8.20 -5.55
N ALA A 45 12.79 -7.02 -5.22
CA ALA A 45 11.79 -6.34 -6.05
C ALA A 45 12.34 -5.99 -7.44
N ARG A 46 13.57 -5.47 -7.50
CA ARG A 46 14.25 -5.20 -8.79
C ARG A 46 14.50 -6.48 -9.59
N ALA A 47 14.93 -7.55 -8.94
CA ALA A 47 15.16 -8.83 -9.59
C ALA A 47 13.85 -9.42 -10.14
N LEU A 48 12.76 -9.33 -9.37
CA LEU A 48 11.43 -9.75 -9.83
C LEU A 48 10.98 -8.94 -11.05
N ALA A 49 11.14 -7.62 -11.00
CA ALA A 49 10.78 -6.74 -12.13
C ALA A 49 11.56 -7.09 -13.41
N ARG A 50 12.87 -7.31 -13.30
CA ARG A 50 13.68 -7.76 -14.43
C ARG A 50 13.19 -9.08 -15.01
N ARG A 51 12.90 -10.05 -14.16
CA ARG A 51 12.39 -11.37 -14.58
C ARG A 51 11.04 -11.26 -15.32
N GLU A 52 10.18 -10.41 -14.85
CA GLU A 52 8.84 -10.19 -15.45
C GLU A 52 8.85 -9.17 -16.60
N GLY A 53 10.00 -8.61 -16.96
CA GLY A 53 10.15 -7.68 -18.07
C GLY A 53 9.48 -6.33 -17.85
N VAL A 54 9.35 -5.90 -16.60
CA VAL A 54 8.76 -4.60 -16.23
C VAL A 54 9.76 -3.70 -15.53
N THR A 55 9.44 -2.42 -15.45
CA THR A 55 10.24 -1.42 -14.72
C THR A 55 9.46 -0.89 -13.51
N LEU A 56 10.17 -0.64 -12.43
CA LEU A 56 9.66 0.07 -11.26
C LEU A 56 10.76 0.93 -10.65
N ARG A 57 10.37 1.96 -9.91
CA ARG A 57 11.26 2.79 -9.12
C ARG A 57 11.30 2.26 -7.69
N ALA A 58 12.37 1.58 -7.31
CA ALA A 58 12.58 1.10 -5.95
C ALA A 58 13.29 2.17 -5.12
N VAL A 59 12.64 2.65 -4.07
CA VAL A 59 13.09 3.79 -3.25
C VAL A 59 13.34 3.31 -1.81
N PRO A 60 14.60 3.37 -1.33
CA PRO A 60 14.87 3.16 0.09
C PRO A 60 14.16 4.23 0.93
N CYS A 61 13.39 3.81 1.92
CA CYS A 61 12.60 4.73 2.74
C CYS A 61 12.31 4.10 4.11
N ASP A 62 12.73 4.77 5.17
CA ASP A 62 12.29 4.40 6.52
C ASP A 62 10.91 4.98 6.80
N LEU A 63 9.89 4.14 6.54
CA LEU A 63 8.48 4.49 6.70
C LEU A 63 8.05 4.61 8.18
N GLU A 64 8.88 4.18 9.11
CA GLU A 64 8.64 4.30 10.55
C GLU A 64 9.38 5.49 11.18
N SER A 65 10.16 6.22 10.39
CA SER A 65 10.86 7.40 10.87
C SER A 65 9.88 8.49 11.34
N PRO A 66 10.07 9.04 12.55
CA PRO A 66 9.28 10.18 13.00
C PRO A 66 9.54 11.44 12.18
N ASP A 67 10.69 11.50 11.49
CA ASP A 67 11.11 12.63 10.66
C ASP A 67 10.79 12.40 9.16
N LEU A 68 9.95 11.41 8.84
CA LEU A 68 9.56 11.13 7.46
C LEU A 68 8.92 12.38 6.84
N PRO A 69 9.50 12.97 5.78
CA PRO A 69 8.90 14.12 5.12
C PRO A 69 7.55 13.74 4.46
N PRO A 70 6.67 14.73 4.26
CA PRO A 70 5.43 14.47 3.51
C PRO A 70 5.72 13.87 2.14
N PRO A 71 4.76 13.15 1.54
CA PRO A 71 4.95 12.65 0.18
C PRO A 71 5.26 13.79 -0.78
N GLU A 72 6.31 13.63 -1.57
CA GLU A 72 6.73 14.64 -2.56
C GLU A 72 5.73 14.80 -3.70
N ARG A 73 4.96 13.77 -3.97
CA ARG A 73 3.88 13.73 -4.95
C ARG A 73 2.75 12.82 -4.49
N SER A 74 1.60 12.95 -5.13
CA SER A 74 0.48 12.02 -4.96
C SER A 74 0.37 11.05 -6.14
N PHE A 75 -0.36 9.95 -5.92
CA PHE A 75 -0.46 8.84 -6.85
C PHE A 75 -1.92 8.52 -7.18
N ASP A 76 -2.17 8.03 -8.39
CA ASP A 76 -3.50 7.59 -8.81
C ASP A 76 -3.96 6.34 -8.04
N LEU A 77 -3.01 5.51 -7.60
CA LEU A 77 -3.25 4.34 -6.76
C LEU A 77 -2.17 4.24 -5.68
N VAL A 78 -2.58 4.07 -4.44
CA VAL A 78 -1.69 3.72 -3.33
C VAL A 78 -2.10 2.35 -2.80
N VAL A 79 -1.13 1.46 -2.64
CA VAL A 79 -1.36 0.14 -2.05
C VAL A 79 -0.46 -0.07 -0.83
N CYS A 80 -0.99 -0.74 0.19
CA CYS A 80 -0.24 -1.13 1.38
C CYS A 80 -0.75 -2.49 1.87
N PHE A 81 0.13 -3.50 1.85
CA PHE A 81 -0.21 -4.85 2.25
C PHE A 81 0.69 -5.35 3.37
N ARG A 82 0.09 -5.95 4.39
CA ARG A 82 0.80 -6.65 5.49
C ARG A 82 1.78 -5.74 6.24
N PHE A 83 1.45 -4.47 6.36
CA PHE A 83 2.24 -3.49 7.08
C PHE A 83 1.31 -2.57 7.89
N LEU A 84 1.62 -2.35 9.17
CA LEU A 84 0.89 -1.43 10.03
C LEU A 84 1.88 -0.63 10.89
N HIS A 85 1.90 0.66 10.63
CA HIS A 85 2.52 1.67 11.48
C HIS A 85 1.57 2.85 11.57
N ARG A 86 0.83 2.96 12.67
CA ARG A 86 -0.26 3.93 12.80
C ARG A 86 0.15 5.38 12.53
N PRO A 87 1.34 5.85 12.97
CA PRO A 87 1.81 7.19 12.63
C PRO A 87 1.96 7.46 11.12
N LEU A 88 2.07 6.41 10.31
CA LEU A 88 2.18 6.52 8.85
C LEU A 88 0.83 6.71 8.14
N LEU A 89 -0.29 6.37 8.76
CA LEU A 89 -1.60 6.40 8.09
C LEU A 89 -1.95 7.77 7.50
N PRO A 90 -1.73 8.91 8.17
CA PRO A 90 -1.95 10.23 7.56
C PRO A 90 -1.03 10.52 6.36
N TRP A 91 0.18 9.97 6.36
CA TRP A 91 1.10 10.09 5.24
C TRP A 91 0.59 9.30 4.02
N ILE A 92 0.13 8.07 4.23
CA ILE A 92 -0.49 7.23 3.19
C ILE A 92 -1.70 7.96 2.59
N GLU A 93 -2.56 8.51 3.45
CA GLU A 93 -3.73 9.28 3.01
C GLU A 93 -3.35 10.45 2.09
N ARG A 94 -2.34 11.24 2.48
CA ARG A 94 -1.85 12.36 1.64
C ARG A 94 -1.24 11.92 0.32
N ALA A 95 -0.71 10.70 0.24
CA ALA A 95 -0.14 10.16 -0.99
C ALA A 95 -1.19 9.81 -2.06
N VAL A 96 -2.47 9.73 -1.71
CA VAL A 96 -3.56 9.47 -2.66
C VAL A 96 -3.92 10.76 -3.39
N ALA A 97 -3.81 10.78 -4.70
CA ALA A 97 -4.18 11.94 -5.53
C ALA A 97 -5.69 12.20 -5.51
N PRO A 98 -6.16 13.46 -5.77
CA PRO A 98 -7.57 13.72 -6.03
C PRO A 98 -8.11 12.77 -7.11
N GLY A 99 -9.25 12.11 -6.85
CA GLY A 99 -9.80 11.06 -7.71
C GLY A 99 -9.06 9.71 -7.65
N GLY A 100 -7.96 9.63 -6.92
CA GLY A 100 -7.16 8.43 -6.77
C GLY A 100 -7.73 7.44 -5.75
N TRP A 101 -7.09 6.29 -5.65
CA TRP A 101 -7.54 5.14 -4.87
C TRP A 101 -6.52 4.68 -3.84
N LEU A 102 -7.01 4.15 -2.73
CA LEU A 102 -6.24 3.42 -1.74
C LEU A 102 -6.75 1.98 -1.64
N VAL A 103 -5.83 1.02 -1.71
CA VAL A 103 -6.06 -0.37 -1.36
C VAL A 103 -5.17 -0.70 -0.16
N TYR A 104 -5.78 -1.06 0.95
CA TYR A 104 -5.06 -1.37 2.19
C TYR A 104 -5.55 -2.70 2.77
N GLU A 105 -4.64 -3.61 3.05
CA GLU A 105 -4.94 -4.84 3.76
C GLU A 105 -3.82 -5.20 4.73
N THR A 106 -4.16 -5.44 5.99
CA THR A 106 -3.21 -5.97 6.96
C THR A 106 -3.92 -6.82 8.02
N TYR A 107 -3.14 -7.40 8.91
CA TYR A 107 -3.63 -8.27 9.95
C TYR A 107 -4.44 -7.53 11.00
N ARG A 108 -5.45 -8.20 11.53
CA ARG A 108 -6.33 -7.75 12.60
C ARG A 108 -6.19 -8.64 13.82
N ALA A 109 -6.63 -8.14 14.98
CA ALA A 109 -6.77 -8.92 16.20
C ALA A 109 -7.55 -10.21 15.93
N GLY A 110 -7.02 -11.32 16.41
CA GLY A 110 -7.45 -12.66 16.07
C GLY A 110 -6.43 -13.45 15.24
N GLN A 111 -5.55 -12.76 14.50
CA GLN A 111 -4.49 -13.39 13.72
C GLN A 111 -3.52 -14.18 14.59
N GLU A 112 -3.28 -13.74 15.82
CA GLU A 112 -2.39 -14.42 16.78
C GLU A 112 -2.77 -15.88 17.06
N ARG A 113 -4.01 -16.27 16.79
CA ARG A 113 -4.48 -17.66 16.87
C ARG A 113 -3.85 -18.58 15.81
N PHE A 114 -3.42 -17.99 14.70
CA PHE A 114 -2.89 -18.71 13.53
C PHE A 114 -1.41 -18.50 13.31
N GLY A 115 -0.80 -17.49 13.93
CA GLY A 115 0.62 -17.23 13.75
C GLY A 115 1.00 -15.78 13.95
N LYS A 116 2.03 -15.36 13.23
CA LYS A 116 2.51 -13.96 13.24
C LYS A 116 1.67 -13.08 12.30
N PRO A 117 1.61 -11.76 12.56
CA PRO A 117 2.11 -11.08 13.76
C PRO A 117 1.26 -11.41 14.99
N ARG A 118 1.87 -11.35 16.19
CA ARG A 118 1.18 -11.59 17.47
C ARG A 118 1.10 -10.38 18.37
N ARG A 119 1.96 -9.36 18.13
CA ARG A 119 1.98 -8.16 18.95
C ARG A 119 0.84 -7.22 18.55
N ALA A 120 0.13 -6.69 19.54
CA ALA A 120 -1.02 -5.81 19.33
C ALA A 120 -0.72 -4.58 18.46
N GLN A 121 0.51 -4.05 18.53
CA GLN A 121 0.93 -2.91 17.71
C GLN A 121 0.89 -3.17 16.20
N PHE A 122 0.96 -4.45 15.78
CA PHE A 122 0.89 -4.86 14.38
C PHE A 122 -0.48 -5.42 13.97
N LEU A 123 -1.46 -5.32 14.85
CA LEU A 123 -2.81 -5.83 14.64
C LEU A 123 -3.82 -4.69 14.72
N LEU A 124 -4.61 -4.53 13.68
CA LEU A 124 -5.76 -3.63 13.71
C LEU A 124 -6.80 -4.13 14.71
N GLN A 125 -7.46 -3.21 15.40
CA GLN A 125 -8.63 -3.53 16.20
C GLN A 125 -9.86 -3.68 15.28
N PRO A 126 -10.90 -4.43 15.70
CA PRO A 126 -12.16 -4.48 14.97
C PRO A 126 -12.70 -3.07 14.68
N GLY A 127 -13.06 -2.80 13.43
CA GLY A 127 -13.59 -1.52 12.98
C GLY A 127 -12.56 -0.39 12.82
N GLU A 128 -11.30 -0.57 13.21
CA GLU A 128 -10.29 0.49 13.18
C GLU A 128 -10.00 0.98 11.75
N LEU A 129 -9.91 0.07 10.79
CA LEU A 129 -9.55 0.43 9.41
C LEU A 129 -10.61 1.31 8.73
N ALA A 130 -11.88 1.12 9.07
CA ALA A 130 -12.99 1.91 8.51
C ALA A 130 -12.87 3.41 8.79
N GLY A 131 -12.25 3.80 9.92
CA GLY A 131 -12.03 5.20 10.31
C GLY A 131 -10.61 5.72 10.12
N ALA A 132 -9.72 4.91 9.56
CA ALA A 132 -8.28 5.23 9.52
C ALA A 132 -7.90 6.34 8.53
N PHE A 133 -8.75 6.61 7.53
CA PHE A 133 -8.49 7.56 6.44
C PHE A 133 -9.67 8.52 6.27
N PRO A 134 -9.83 9.52 7.16
CA PRO A 134 -11.04 10.34 7.25
C PRO A 134 -11.30 11.23 6.02
N SER A 135 -10.29 11.55 5.22
CA SER A 135 -10.46 12.34 3.99
C SER A 135 -10.72 11.50 2.74
N LEU A 136 -10.79 10.18 2.89
CA LEU A 136 -11.14 9.26 1.80
C LEU A 136 -12.56 8.72 1.97
N GLU A 137 -13.25 8.52 0.86
CA GLU A 137 -14.54 7.83 0.83
C GLU A 137 -14.32 6.32 0.81
N THR A 138 -14.82 5.62 1.81
CA THR A 138 -14.77 4.15 1.87
C THR A 138 -15.74 3.56 0.84
N VAL A 139 -15.22 2.77 -0.09
CA VAL A 139 -16.00 2.03 -1.08
C VAL A 139 -16.27 0.62 -0.61
N LEU A 140 -15.26 -0.02 0.00
CA LEU A 140 -15.36 -1.36 0.57
C LEU A 140 -14.50 -1.42 1.83
N CYS A 141 -15.05 -1.97 2.91
CA CYS A 141 -14.27 -2.32 4.09
C CYS A 141 -14.78 -3.66 4.62
N GLU A 142 -13.90 -4.63 4.71
CA GLU A 142 -14.22 -5.98 5.15
C GLU A 142 -13.22 -6.46 6.20
N GLU A 143 -13.68 -7.31 7.10
CA GLU A 143 -12.89 -7.92 8.17
C GLU A 143 -13.01 -9.45 8.15
N PRO A 144 -12.45 -10.13 7.12
CA PRO A 144 -12.55 -11.59 7.03
C PRO A 144 -11.84 -12.30 8.19
N ASP A 145 -12.51 -13.32 8.71
CA ASP A 145 -12.00 -14.22 9.74
C ASP A 145 -12.34 -15.67 9.38
N PRO A 146 -11.72 -16.20 8.30
CA PRO A 146 -12.01 -17.54 7.83
C PRO A 146 -11.43 -18.60 8.77
N PRO A 147 -12.04 -19.79 8.85
CA PRO A 147 -11.42 -20.92 9.53
C PRO A 147 -10.01 -21.19 8.97
N GLY A 148 -8.99 -21.24 9.84
CA GLY A 148 -7.60 -21.42 9.44
C GLY A 148 -6.85 -20.13 9.06
N GLY A 149 -7.48 -18.97 9.14
CA GLY A 149 -6.87 -17.67 8.87
C GLY A 149 -6.56 -17.43 7.38
N PRO A 150 -5.91 -16.35 7.01
CA PRO A 150 -5.50 -15.25 7.90
C PRO A 150 -6.67 -14.38 8.36
N VAL A 151 -6.51 -13.73 9.51
CA VAL A 151 -7.46 -12.74 10.03
C VAL A 151 -6.96 -11.35 9.63
N THR A 152 -7.69 -10.69 8.74
CA THR A 152 -7.29 -9.41 8.17
C THR A 152 -8.42 -8.39 8.20
N ALA A 153 -8.06 -7.12 7.97
CA ALA A 153 -9.00 -6.09 7.55
C ALA A 153 -8.51 -5.54 6.22
N ARG A 154 -9.43 -5.25 5.30
CA ARG A 154 -9.12 -4.72 3.97
C ARG A 154 -10.05 -3.58 3.59
N LEU A 155 -9.48 -2.59 2.93
CA LEU A 155 -10.13 -1.35 2.56
C LEU A 155 -9.88 -1.04 1.10
N LEU A 156 -10.93 -0.66 0.41
CA LEU A 156 -10.87 0.10 -0.83
C LEU A 156 -11.50 1.46 -0.57
N ALA A 157 -10.73 2.52 -0.75
CA ALA A 157 -11.19 3.88 -0.56
C ALA A 157 -10.76 4.78 -1.70
N ARG A 158 -11.45 5.89 -1.89
CA ARG A 158 -11.22 6.85 -2.96
C ARG A 158 -11.12 8.26 -2.40
N ARG A 159 -10.17 9.04 -2.89
CA ARG A 159 -10.17 10.48 -2.64
C ARG A 159 -11.15 11.16 -3.60
N PRO A 160 -12.07 12.01 -3.11
CA PRO A 160 -12.89 12.85 -3.99
C PRO A 160 -12.03 13.62 -4.99
N ALA A 161 -12.56 13.85 -6.18
CA ALA A 161 -11.82 14.53 -7.25
C ALA A 161 -11.66 16.05 -7.04
N GLY A 162 -12.37 16.64 -6.05
CA GLY A 162 -12.37 18.08 -5.77
C GLY A 162 -13.43 18.81 -6.58
#